data_c335256c009bd2608ce0c535ec839a65
#
_entry.id   c335256c009bd2608ce0c535ec839a65
#
_cell.length_a   1.000
_cell.length_b   1.000
_cell.length_c   1.000
_cell.angle_alpha   90.00
_cell.angle_beta   90.00
_cell.angle_gamma   90.00
#
_symmetry.space_group_name_H-M   'P 1'
#
loop_
_entity.id
_entity.type
_entity.pdbx_description
1 polymer ?
#
loop_
_entity_poly.entity_id
_entity_poly.type
_entity_poly.pdbx_seq_one_letter_code
_entity_poly.pdbx_strand_id
1 'polypeptide(L)'
;MIYRLLFVCFLFSFISITYSNEDPWLIIDKAAKATKLLNYKGVFHSQHNKEIKSIEITHATNDDQEFIKMNVLDGSPGEVLSQGKTIYVYNTIENNVIIQKRKKQRLFPAIFPDNIDEIKNFYRLSVGKNQRIAGRLSQSVVLSPIDNFRYSYHFWLDKKTSLPLKMVVMDQDENAIEQASFTQIKMIKDKNLDWFKPEVDPSKNYIFNDKVVGQGIVKEPFWTMKKVPPGYKEIDFITKRIPGLNILSHQLVFSDGLSYVSLFIKPIARGQKPKVGQLNLGVNNICARYYNGYQIMAVGSVPLTTCNKFSESIEF
;
A
#
# COMPACT_ATOMS: atom_id res chain seq x y z
N MET A 1 72.63 -46.67 18.32
CA MET A 1 72.24 -45.42 17.54
C MET A 1 70.76 -45.51 17.26
N ILE A 2 69.93 -44.85 18.12
CA ILE A 2 68.47 -45.02 18.13
C ILE A 2 67.89 -43.70 17.57
N TYR A 3 67.30 -43.75 16.39
CA TYR A 3 66.57 -42.60 15.84
C TYR A 3 65.14 -42.48 16.45
N ARG A 4 64.92 -41.43 17.21
CA ARG A 4 63.54 -41.01 17.63
C ARG A 4 62.86 -40.30 16.57
N LEU A 5 61.81 -40.88 16.01
CA LEU A 5 60.86 -40.23 15.07
C LEU A 5 59.85 -39.41 15.90
N LEU A 6 59.92 -38.08 15.80
CA LEU A 6 58.92 -37.17 16.38
C LEU A 6 57.76 -37.07 15.40
N PHE A 7 56.60 -37.65 15.78
CA PHE A 7 55.33 -37.52 15.02
C PHE A 7 54.61 -36.22 15.49
N VAL A 8 54.69 -35.18 14.69
CA VAL A 8 53.93 -33.93 14.95
C VAL A 8 52.54 -34.10 14.42
N CYS A 9 51.54 -34.34 15.31
CA CYS A 9 50.14 -34.31 14.96
C CYS A 9 49.68 -32.85 14.75
N PHE A 10 49.44 -32.47 13.49
CA PHE A 10 48.88 -31.20 13.13
C PHE A 10 47.34 -31.31 13.31
N LEU A 11 46.83 -30.81 14.43
CA LEU A 11 45.40 -30.69 14.70
C LEU A 11 44.82 -29.56 13.81
N PHE A 12 44.23 -29.95 12.69
CA PHE A 12 43.38 -29.03 11.88
C PHE A 12 42.09 -28.79 12.68
N SER A 13 42.01 -27.67 13.38
CA SER A 13 40.77 -27.17 13.96
C SER A 13 39.88 -26.67 12.80
N PHE A 14 38.91 -27.47 12.40
CA PHE A 14 37.81 -27.02 11.53
C PHE A 14 36.99 -25.99 12.30
N ILE A 15 37.21 -24.69 12.03
CA ILE A 15 36.33 -23.62 12.44
C ILE A 15 35.08 -23.72 11.56
N SER A 16 34.05 -24.38 12.07
CA SER A 16 32.73 -24.36 11.45
C SER A 16 32.19 -22.94 11.58
N ILE A 17 32.26 -22.18 10.51
CA ILE A 17 31.56 -20.89 10.42
C ILE A 17 30.07 -21.22 10.38
N THR A 18 29.42 -21.18 11.53
CA THR A 18 27.96 -21.19 11.63
C THR A 18 27.46 -19.88 11.03
N TYR A 19 27.04 -19.89 9.77
CA TYR A 19 26.22 -18.83 9.24
C TYR A 19 24.92 -18.83 10.05
N SER A 20 24.74 -17.81 10.87
CA SER A 20 23.44 -17.51 11.44
C SER A 20 22.48 -17.29 10.28
N ASN A 21 21.58 -18.24 10.08
CA ASN A 21 20.55 -18.16 9.05
C ASN A 21 19.45 -17.23 9.58
N GLU A 22 19.75 -15.90 9.62
CA GLU A 22 18.73 -14.92 9.98
C GLU A 22 17.57 -15.06 9.00
N ASP A 23 16.34 -15.06 9.52
CA ASP A 23 15.12 -15.07 8.69
C ASP A 23 15.21 -13.91 7.67
N PRO A 24 15.25 -14.18 6.36
CA PRO A 24 15.38 -13.14 5.36
C PRO A 24 14.24 -12.11 5.42
N TRP A 25 13.10 -12.45 6.02
CA TRP A 25 11.98 -11.56 6.23
C TRP A 25 12.24 -10.45 7.26
N LEU A 26 13.27 -10.58 8.09
CA LEU A 26 13.69 -9.50 8.99
C LEU A 26 14.05 -8.21 8.25
N ILE A 27 14.46 -8.30 6.99
CA ILE A 27 14.74 -7.10 6.17
C ILE A 27 13.45 -6.30 5.89
N ILE A 28 12.34 -6.99 5.67
CA ILE A 28 11.02 -6.37 5.46
C ILE A 28 10.45 -5.83 6.78
N ASP A 29 10.60 -6.57 7.88
CA ASP A 29 10.18 -6.09 9.21
C ASP A 29 10.92 -4.79 9.60
N LYS A 30 12.23 -4.75 9.39
CA LYS A 30 13.03 -3.53 9.60
C LYS A 30 12.55 -2.39 8.69
N ALA A 31 12.20 -2.67 7.44
CA ALA A 31 11.69 -1.67 6.51
C ALA A 31 10.30 -1.14 6.92
N ALA A 32 9.40 -2.01 7.37
CA ALA A 32 8.08 -1.62 7.89
C ALA A 32 8.20 -0.72 9.13
N LYS A 33 9.12 -1.04 10.03
CA LYS A 33 9.41 -0.21 11.22
C LYS A 33 10.06 1.13 10.84
N ALA A 34 10.99 1.12 9.89
CA ALA A 34 11.70 2.33 9.44
C ALA A 34 10.76 3.41 8.93
N THR A 35 9.73 3.04 8.16
CA THR A 35 8.75 3.99 7.62
C THR A 35 7.93 4.70 8.69
N LYS A 36 7.77 4.11 9.87
CA LYS A 36 6.99 4.67 10.98
C LYS A 36 7.84 5.43 12.00
N LEU A 37 9.08 4.99 12.22
CA LEU A 37 9.91 5.48 13.30
C LEU A 37 10.90 6.57 12.88
N LEU A 38 11.22 6.66 11.60
CA LEU A 38 12.22 7.62 11.12
C LEU A 38 11.58 8.97 10.81
N ASN A 39 12.30 10.03 11.13
CA ASN A 39 11.93 11.38 10.70
C ASN A 39 12.73 11.70 9.44
N TYR A 40 12.04 12.05 8.34
CA TYR A 40 12.68 12.34 7.08
C TYR A 40 11.89 13.36 6.26
N LYS A 41 12.60 14.04 5.37
CA LYS A 41 12.03 14.87 4.31
C LYS A 41 12.68 14.48 2.99
N GLY A 42 11.88 14.43 1.93
CA GLY A 42 12.39 14.07 0.60
C GLY A 42 11.42 14.39 -0.51
N VAL A 43 11.91 14.19 -1.73
CA VAL A 43 11.11 14.26 -2.94
C VAL A 43 11.22 12.92 -3.63
N PHE A 44 10.08 12.36 -4.02
CA PHE A 44 10.02 11.16 -4.83
C PHE A 44 9.15 11.36 -6.06
N HIS A 45 9.48 10.64 -7.13
CA HIS A 45 8.64 10.54 -8.30
C HIS A 45 7.74 9.31 -8.13
N SER A 46 6.45 9.50 -8.37
CA SER A 46 5.46 8.43 -8.48
C SER A 46 5.01 8.34 -9.93
N GLN A 47 5.22 7.21 -10.55
CA GLN A 47 4.76 6.92 -11.91
C GLN A 47 3.61 5.93 -11.83
N HIS A 48 2.48 6.34 -12.38
CA HIS A 48 1.30 5.52 -12.55
C HIS A 48 0.88 5.59 -14.02
N ASN A 49 0.91 4.47 -14.73
CA ASN A 49 0.77 4.44 -16.18
C ASN A 49 1.85 5.33 -16.87
N LYS A 50 1.38 6.32 -17.65
CA LYS A 50 2.24 7.30 -18.35
C LYS A 50 2.39 8.61 -17.57
N GLU A 51 1.68 8.78 -16.47
CA GLU A 51 1.71 9.98 -15.65
C GLU A 51 2.78 9.87 -14.59
N ILE A 52 3.64 10.88 -14.51
CA ILE A 52 4.68 11.00 -13.48
C ILE A 52 4.35 12.22 -12.65
N LYS A 53 4.37 12.07 -11.32
CA LYS A 53 4.18 13.15 -10.36
C LYS A 53 5.37 13.21 -9.42
N SER A 54 5.86 14.41 -9.17
CA SER A 54 6.84 14.68 -8.11
C SER A 54 6.08 15.02 -6.84
N ILE A 55 6.44 14.35 -5.76
CA ILE A 55 5.79 14.50 -4.46
C ILE A 55 6.87 14.80 -3.42
N GLU A 56 6.72 15.94 -2.76
CA GLU A 56 7.50 16.23 -1.55
C GLU A 56 6.81 15.56 -0.37
N ILE A 57 7.57 14.85 0.45
CA ILE A 57 7.09 14.24 1.69
C ILE A 57 7.92 14.72 2.87
N THR A 58 7.23 15.09 3.95
CA THR A 58 7.81 15.26 5.28
C THR A 58 7.12 14.31 6.23
N HIS A 59 7.91 13.49 6.91
CA HIS A 59 7.45 12.51 7.89
C HIS A 59 8.13 12.75 9.22
N ALA A 60 7.33 12.75 10.29
CA ALA A 60 7.83 12.79 11.65
C ALA A 60 6.99 11.88 12.55
N THR A 61 7.60 11.41 13.62
CA THR A 61 6.91 10.68 14.68
C THR A 61 7.21 11.34 16.02
N ASN A 62 6.19 11.44 16.89
CA ASN A 62 6.33 11.90 18.24
C ASN A 62 5.52 10.98 19.15
N ASP A 63 6.23 10.33 20.08
CA ASP A 63 5.70 9.21 20.83
C ASP A 63 5.10 8.16 19.88
N ASP A 64 3.85 7.75 20.04
CA ASP A 64 3.18 6.80 19.16
C ASP A 64 2.38 7.46 18.02
N GLN A 65 2.53 8.78 17.84
CA GLN A 65 1.78 9.53 16.83
C GLN A 65 2.63 9.83 15.60
N GLU A 66 2.11 9.43 14.43
CA GLU A 66 2.73 9.67 13.12
C GLU A 66 2.15 10.92 12.47
N PHE A 67 3.02 11.74 11.89
CA PHE A 67 2.71 12.97 11.17
C PHE A 67 3.29 12.89 9.77
N ILE A 68 2.45 13.14 8.76
CA ILE A 68 2.85 13.10 7.36
C ILE A 68 2.30 14.35 6.66
N LYS A 69 3.16 15.04 5.92
CA LYS A 69 2.76 16.08 4.97
C LYS A 69 3.28 15.70 3.59
N MET A 70 2.39 15.67 2.60
CA MET A 70 2.74 15.42 1.20
C MET A 70 2.22 16.56 0.34
N ASN A 71 3.08 17.10 -0.52
CA ASN A 71 2.74 18.13 -1.48
C ASN A 71 3.01 17.62 -2.90
N VAL A 72 2.02 17.72 -3.78
CA VAL A 72 2.18 17.47 -5.21
C VAL A 72 2.86 18.68 -5.82
N LEU A 73 4.03 18.48 -6.46
CA LEU A 73 4.85 19.54 -7.01
C LEU A 73 4.58 19.80 -8.50
N ASP A 74 3.97 18.83 -9.20
CA ASP A 74 3.70 18.91 -10.64
C ASP A 74 2.19 18.90 -10.90
N GLY A 75 1.76 19.69 -11.90
CA GLY A 75 0.36 19.75 -12.31
C GLY A 75 -0.53 20.48 -11.31
N SER A 76 -1.74 19.96 -11.08
CA SER A 76 -2.67 20.55 -10.12
C SER A 76 -2.14 20.44 -8.69
N PRO A 77 -1.99 21.56 -7.98
CA PRO A 77 -1.51 21.53 -6.60
C PRO A 77 -2.45 20.70 -5.72
N GLY A 78 -1.84 19.89 -4.87
CA GLY A 78 -2.56 19.09 -3.88
C GLY A 78 -1.69 18.88 -2.65
N GLU A 79 -2.29 19.00 -1.48
CA GLU A 79 -1.63 18.72 -0.21
C GLU A 79 -2.42 17.66 0.55
N VAL A 80 -1.70 16.73 1.15
CA VAL A 80 -2.25 15.77 2.10
C VAL A 80 -1.51 15.91 3.41
N LEU A 81 -2.24 16.17 4.46
CA LEU A 81 -1.73 16.27 5.82
C LEU A 81 -2.35 15.15 6.66
N SER A 82 -1.53 14.32 7.30
CA SER A 82 -1.97 13.27 8.21
C SER A 82 -1.45 13.53 9.61
N GLN A 83 -2.34 13.50 10.59
CA GLN A 83 -2.04 13.60 12.01
C GLN A 83 -2.67 12.41 12.73
N GLY A 84 -1.85 11.41 13.05
CA GLY A 84 -2.32 10.18 13.65
C GLY A 84 -3.43 9.51 12.83
N LYS A 85 -4.67 9.54 13.33
CA LYS A 85 -5.84 8.91 12.68
C LYS A 85 -6.61 9.83 11.73
N THR A 86 -6.28 11.11 11.63
CA THR A 86 -6.99 12.10 10.82
C THR A 86 -6.18 12.49 9.60
N ILE A 87 -6.83 12.60 8.44
CA ILE A 87 -6.24 13.07 7.19
C ILE A 87 -7.02 14.29 6.71
N TYR A 88 -6.29 15.32 6.33
CA TYR A 88 -6.76 16.51 5.65
C TYR A 88 -6.28 16.44 4.20
N VAL A 89 -7.19 16.48 3.25
CA VAL A 89 -6.87 16.52 1.82
C VAL A 89 -7.30 17.88 1.29
N TYR A 90 -6.32 18.71 0.93
CA TYR A 90 -6.53 20.03 0.36
C TYR A 90 -6.69 19.89 -1.16
N ASN A 91 -7.88 20.16 -1.67
CA ASN A 91 -8.17 20.20 -3.09
C ASN A 91 -8.24 21.65 -3.53
N THR A 92 -7.20 22.11 -4.21
CA THR A 92 -7.10 23.49 -4.67
C THR A 92 -8.02 23.81 -5.86
N ILE A 93 -8.36 22.81 -6.69
CA ILE A 93 -9.25 23.00 -7.84
C ILE A 93 -10.69 23.26 -7.36
N GLU A 94 -11.17 22.47 -6.42
CA GLU A 94 -12.53 22.59 -5.89
C GLU A 94 -12.63 23.55 -4.69
N ASN A 95 -11.52 24.15 -4.30
CA ASN A 95 -11.41 25.04 -3.14
C ASN A 95 -12.01 24.43 -1.87
N ASN A 96 -11.76 23.13 -1.65
CA ASN A 96 -12.27 22.42 -0.47
C ASN A 96 -11.17 21.68 0.30
N VAL A 97 -11.45 21.39 1.55
CA VAL A 97 -10.63 20.56 2.43
C VAL A 97 -11.48 19.38 2.89
N ILE A 98 -11.07 18.18 2.50
CA ILE A 98 -11.74 16.95 2.92
C ILE A 98 -11.05 16.45 4.18
N ILE A 99 -11.79 16.36 5.27
CA ILE A 99 -11.34 15.81 6.55
C ILE A 99 -11.92 14.42 6.69
N GLN A 100 -11.06 13.42 6.86
CA GLN A 100 -11.49 12.03 6.96
C GLN A 100 -10.58 11.21 7.88
N LYS A 101 -11.08 10.07 8.35
CA LYS A 101 -10.24 9.09 9.02
C LYS A 101 -9.23 8.48 8.08
N ARG A 102 -8.03 8.23 8.59
CA ARG A 102 -6.98 7.54 7.84
C ARG A 102 -7.47 6.14 7.46
N LYS A 103 -7.50 5.87 6.17
CA LYS A 103 -7.84 4.55 5.65
C LYS A 103 -6.68 3.58 5.92
N LYS A 104 -6.98 2.29 5.99
CA LYS A 104 -5.97 1.24 6.16
C LYS A 104 -5.07 1.06 4.93
N GLN A 105 -5.43 1.68 3.79
CA GLN A 105 -4.62 1.64 2.58
C GLN A 105 -3.27 2.31 2.80
N ARG A 106 -2.21 1.62 2.41
CA ARG A 106 -0.82 2.07 2.57
C ARG A 106 -0.29 2.62 1.25
N LEU A 107 0.55 3.64 1.35
CA LEU A 107 1.16 4.30 0.21
C LEU A 107 2.68 4.35 0.40
N PHE A 108 3.42 4.39 -0.71
CA PHE A 108 4.87 4.58 -0.66
C PHE A 108 5.24 5.84 0.17
N PRO A 109 6.27 5.76 1.02
CA PRO A 109 7.15 4.62 1.26
C PRO A 109 6.61 3.59 2.29
N ALA A 110 5.51 3.87 3.01
CA ALA A 110 4.95 3.03 4.08
C ALA A 110 4.02 1.93 3.54
N ILE A 111 4.52 1.13 2.57
CA ILE A 111 3.73 0.12 1.86
C ILE A 111 3.56 -1.19 2.64
N PHE A 112 4.51 -1.55 3.50
CA PHE A 112 4.48 -2.83 4.21
C PHE A 112 3.42 -2.90 5.31
N PRO A 113 2.77 -4.07 5.53
CA PRO A 113 1.83 -4.27 6.62
C PRO A 113 2.53 -4.20 7.99
N ASP A 114 1.76 -3.96 9.04
CA ASP A 114 2.27 -3.93 10.42
C ASP A 114 2.71 -5.32 10.87
N ASN A 115 2.00 -6.34 10.43
CA ASN A 115 2.34 -7.74 10.61
C ASN A 115 2.77 -8.35 9.27
N ILE A 116 4.06 -8.58 9.10
CA ILE A 116 4.62 -9.16 7.88
C ILE A 116 4.20 -10.61 7.64
N ASP A 117 3.69 -11.32 8.64
CA ASP A 117 3.17 -12.68 8.47
C ASP A 117 1.94 -12.71 7.55
N GLU A 118 1.26 -11.58 7.36
CA GLU A 118 0.16 -11.45 6.41
C GLU A 118 0.60 -11.74 4.97
N ILE A 119 1.87 -11.46 4.63
CA ILE A 119 2.40 -11.61 3.27
C ILE A 119 3.34 -12.81 3.10
N LYS A 120 3.96 -13.32 4.18
CA LYS A 120 4.94 -14.42 4.13
C LYS A 120 4.40 -15.67 3.43
N ASN A 121 3.13 -16.00 3.63
CA ASN A 121 2.52 -17.20 3.06
C ASN A 121 2.14 -17.07 1.58
N PHE A 122 2.24 -15.87 1.01
CA PHE A 122 1.77 -15.58 -0.34
C PHE A 122 2.86 -15.03 -1.27
N TYR A 123 4.04 -14.75 -0.71
CA TYR A 123 5.18 -14.25 -1.47
C TYR A 123 6.46 -15.01 -1.11
N ARG A 124 7.31 -15.20 -2.11
CA ARG A 124 8.69 -15.61 -1.92
C ARG A 124 9.56 -14.37 -1.90
N LEU A 125 10.41 -14.26 -0.88
CA LEU A 125 11.36 -13.18 -0.76
C LEU A 125 12.71 -13.61 -1.35
N SER A 126 13.27 -12.75 -2.21
CA SER A 126 14.66 -12.87 -2.67
C SER A 126 15.40 -11.56 -2.47
N VAL A 127 16.68 -11.68 -2.11
CA VAL A 127 17.59 -10.56 -1.89
C VAL A 127 18.52 -10.44 -3.09
N GLY A 128 18.50 -9.29 -3.76
CA GLY A 128 19.30 -9.04 -4.95
C GLY A 128 20.57 -8.23 -4.66
N LYS A 129 21.14 -7.62 -5.70
CA LYS A 129 22.37 -6.82 -5.58
C LYS A 129 22.11 -5.43 -4.96
N ASN A 130 23.15 -4.87 -4.36
CA ASN A 130 23.11 -3.49 -3.89
C ASN A 130 23.06 -2.51 -5.08
N GLN A 131 22.30 -1.45 -4.95
CA GLN A 131 22.21 -0.37 -5.92
C GLN A 131 22.21 1.00 -5.21
N ARG A 132 22.53 2.07 -5.94
CA ARG A 132 22.48 3.41 -5.40
C ARG A 132 21.17 4.10 -5.79
N ILE A 133 20.35 4.48 -4.78
CA ILE A 133 19.08 5.20 -4.95
C ILE A 133 19.14 6.49 -4.14
N ALA A 134 18.77 7.61 -4.74
CA ALA A 134 18.83 8.95 -4.09
C ALA A 134 20.18 9.22 -3.37
N GLY A 135 21.29 8.81 -4.00
CA GLY A 135 22.63 8.97 -3.42
C GLY A 135 23.00 7.98 -2.31
N ARG A 136 22.12 7.03 -1.93
CA ARG A 136 22.27 6.10 -0.80
C ARG A 136 22.43 4.66 -1.28
N LEU A 137 23.29 3.89 -0.61
CA LEU A 137 23.45 2.46 -0.89
C LEU A 137 22.22 1.71 -0.40
N SER A 138 21.56 0.99 -1.29
CA SER A 138 20.31 0.29 -1.04
C SER A 138 20.40 -1.18 -1.41
N GLN A 139 19.77 -2.04 -0.63
CA GLN A 139 19.63 -3.46 -0.88
C GLN A 139 18.37 -3.69 -1.73
N SER A 140 18.53 -4.36 -2.87
CA SER A 140 17.39 -4.81 -3.66
C SER A 140 16.73 -6.02 -2.99
N VAL A 141 15.40 -6.02 -2.93
CA VAL A 141 14.57 -7.10 -2.41
C VAL A 141 13.37 -7.28 -3.31
N VAL A 142 13.07 -8.53 -3.66
CA VAL A 142 11.94 -8.88 -4.52
C VAL A 142 10.97 -9.77 -3.74
N LEU A 143 9.70 -9.42 -3.78
CA LEU A 143 8.57 -10.22 -3.32
C LEU A 143 7.85 -10.77 -4.54
N SER A 144 8.10 -12.04 -4.88
CA SER A 144 7.44 -12.73 -5.99
C SER A 144 6.23 -13.50 -5.47
N PRO A 145 5.03 -13.33 -6.03
CA PRO A 145 3.86 -14.07 -5.58
C PRO A 145 4.01 -15.58 -5.85
N ILE A 146 3.39 -16.40 -5.01
CA ILE A 146 3.33 -17.86 -5.20
C ILE A 146 2.12 -18.30 -6.02
N ASP A 147 1.24 -17.37 -6.35
CA ASP A 147 0.01 -17.59 -7.11
C ASP A 147 -0.17 -16.51 -8.20
N ASN A 148 -1.26 -16.57 -8.96
CA ASN A 148 -1.59 -15.61 -10.01
C ASN A 148 -2.57 -14.51 -9.58
N PHE A 149 -2.80 -14.37 -8.27
CA PHE A 149 -3.72 -13.38 -7.71
C PHE A 149 -3.04 -12.07 -7.29
N ARG A 150 -1.74 -11.96 -7.47
CA ARG A 150 -0.91 -10.85 -6.97
C ARG A 150 0.09 -10.39 -8.00
N TYR A 151 0.50 -9.12 -7.87
CA TYR A 151 1.66 -8.58 -8.58
C TYR A 151 2.95 -8.87 -7.83
N SER A 152 4.08 -8.83 -8.53
CA SER A 152 5.42 -8.86 -7.95
C SER A 152 5.83 -7.45 -7.51
N TYR A 153 6.55 -7.35 -6.39
CA TYR A 153 7.05 -6.08 -5.86
C TYR A 153 8.58 -6.12 -5.76
N HIS A 154 9.23 -5.12 -6.34
CA HIS A 154 10.66 -4.92 -6.24
C HIS A 154 10.94 -3.68 -5.40
N PHE A 155 11.70 -3.85 -4.31
CA PHE A 155 12.05 -2.78 -3.39
C PHE A 155 13.55 -2.53 -3.37
N TRP A 156 13.95 -1.31 -3.08
CA TRP A 156 15.32 -0.91 -2.76
C TRP A 156 15.30 -0.27 -1.38
N LEU A 157 15.85 -0.98 -0.40
CA LEU A 157 15.84 -0.61 1.00
C LEU A 157 17.20 0.01 1.37
N ASP A 158 17.22 1.17 1.97
CA ASP A 158 18.44 1.83 2.41
C ASP A 158 19.22 0.95 3.39
N LYS A 159 20.48 0.66 3.11
CA LYS A 159 21.29 -0.23 3.97
C LYS A 159 21.54 0.34 5.36
N LYS A 160 21.49 1.66 5.53
CA LYS A 160 21.74 2.30 6.81
C LYS A 160 20.50 2.41 7.69
N THR A 161 19.33 2.62 7.08
CA THR A 161 18.09 2.95 7.81
C THR A 161 16.96 1.98 7.55
N SER A 162 17.12 1.06 6.59
CA SER A 162 16.09 0.14 6.08
C SER A 162 14.89 0.83 5.41
N LEU A 163 14.90 2.15 5.26
CA LEU A 163 13.79 2.87 4.64
C LEU A 163 13.65 2.47 3.16
N PRO A 164 12.43 2.19 2.64
CA PRO A 164 12.21 1.97 1.22
C PRO A 164 12.49 3.25 0.42
N LEU A 165 13.49 3.20 -0.46
CA LEU A 165 13.87 4.34 -1.30
C LEU A 165 13.32 4.25 -2.72
N LYS A 166 12.99 3.03 -3.17
CA LYS A 166 12.34 2.79 -4.45
C LYS A 166 11.45 1.56 -4.34
N MET A 167 10.35 1.59 -5.06
CA MET A 167 9.43 0.47 -5.28
C MET A 167 9.08 0.40 -6.77
N VAL A 168 8.98 -0.81 -7.30
CA VAL A 168 8.42 -1.09 -8.62
C VAL A 168 7.43 -2.24 -8.47
N VAL A 169 6.24 -2.08 -9.04
CA VAL A 169 5.24 -3.14 -9.16
C VAL A 169 5.33 -3.71 -10.58
N MET A 170 5.47 -5.02 -10.68
CA MET A 170 5.59 -5.73 -11.94
C MET A 170 4.33 -6.58 -12.16
N ASP A 171 3.82 -6.58 -13.38
CA ASP A 171 2.75 -7.48 -13.78
C ASP A 171 3.26 -8.93 -14.01
N GLN A 172 2.37 -9.80 -14.50
CA GLN A 172 2.69 -11.21 -14.75
C GLN A 172 3.61 -11.42 -15.99
N ASP A 173 3.69 -10.41 -16.86
CA ASP A 173 4.54 -10.38 -18.05
C ASP A 173 5.86 -9.63 -17.78
N GLU A 174 6.18 -9.39 -16.51
CA GLU A 174 7.38 -8.65 -16.06
C GLU A 174 7.45 -7.19 -16.54
N ASN A 175 6.32 -6.55 -16.87
CA ASN A 175 6.28 -5.13 -17.17
C ASN A 175 6.13 -4.32 -15.88
N ALA A 176 6.88 -3.22 -15.78
CA ALA A 176 6.71 -2.26 -14.69
C ALA A 176 5.42 -1.45 -14.91
N ILE A 177 4.43 -1.64 -14.03
CA ILE A 177 3.11 -0.99 -14.11
C ILE A 177 2.94 0.16 -13.12
N GLU A 178 3.75 0.20 -12.07
CA GLU A 178 3.83 1.30 -11.11
C GLU A 178 5.25 1.41 -10.59
N GLN A 179 5.70 2.64 -10.34
CA GLN A 179 6.99 2.91 -9.73
C GLN A 179 6.90 4.12 -8.82
N ALA A 180 7.58 4.05 -7.66
CA ALA A 180 7.86 5.20 -6.81
C ALA A 180 9.34 5.18 -6.43
N SER A 181 10.02 6.33 -6.53
CA SER A 181 11.46 6.41 -6.26
C SER A 181 11.85 7.77 -5.74
N PHE A 182 12.51 7.79 -4.57
CA PHE A 182 13.12 9.02 -4.07
C PHE A 182 14.21 9.51 -5.03
N THR A 183 14.19 10.81 -5.30
CA THR A 183 15.25 11.55 -5.97
C THR A 183 16.16 12.24 -4.95
N GLN A 184 15.57 12.69 -3.85
CA GLN A 184 16.25 13.29 -2.73
C GLN A 184 15.63 12.84 -1.42
N ILE A 185 16.47 12.57 -0.41
CA ILE A 185 15.99 12.24 0.93
C ILE A 185 17.00 12.66 1.99
N LYS A 186 16.51 13.27 3.07
CA LYS A 186 17.28 13.70 4.24
C LYS A 186 16.60 13.20 5.51
N MET A 187 17.38 12.58 6.39
CA MET A 187 16.94 12.28 7.75
C MET A 187 16.94 13.56 8.57
N ILE A 188 15.85 13.81 9.34
CA ILE A 188 15.67 15.00 10.16
C ILE A 188 15.93 14.60 11.61
N LYS A 189 16.72 15.39 12.32
CA LYS A 189 16.96 15.20 13.77
C LYS A 189 15.96 16.01 14.60
N ASP A 190 15.76 17.26 14.21
CA ASP A 190 14.87 18.17 14.92
C ASP A 190 13.48 18.07 14.32
N LYS A 191 12.49 17.88 15.21
CA LYS A 191 11.09 17.75 14.84
C LYS A 191 10.42 19.10 15.09
N ASN A 192 9.98 19.76 14.06
CA ASN A 192 9.06 20.89 14.21
C ASN A 192 7.66 20.41 13.83
N LEU A 193 6.81 20.13 14.83
CA LEU A 193 5.43 19.68 14.61
C LEU A 193 4.53 20.77 14.04
N ASP A 194 4.95 22.02 14.04
CA ASP A 194 4.22 23.12 13.40
C ASP A 194 4.13 22.93 11.88
N TRP A 195 5.07 22.17 11.26
CA TRP A 195 5.00 21.81 9.83
C TRP A 195 3.75 21.02 9.46
N PHE A 196 3.14 20.36 10.44
CA PHE A 196 1.99 19.49 10.24
C PHE A 196 0.69 20.09 10.75
N LYS A 197 0.68 21.36 11.19
CA LYS A 197 -0.56 22.04 11.58
C LYS A 197 -1.42 22.29 10.34
N PRO A 198 -2.70 21.90 10.36
CA PRO A 198 -3.60 22.23 9.28
C PRO A 198 -3.80 23.74 9.23
N GLU A 199 -3.68 24.31 8.04
CA GLU A 199 -4.02 25.70 7.81
C GLU A 199 -5.55 25.83 7.75
N VAL A 200 -6.12 26.61 8.65
CA VAL A 200 -7.56 26.94 8.64
C VAL A 200 -7.74 28.21 7.80
N ASP A 201 -8.27 28.03 6.60
CA ASP A 201 -8.60 29.11 5.67
C ASP A 201 -10.11 29.30 5.62
N PRO A 202 -10.66 30.41 6.15
CA PRO A 202 -12.11 30.65 6.17
C PRO A 202 -12.77 30.71 4.81
N SER A 203 -12.00 30.90 3.73
CA SER A 203 -12.50 30.95 2.35
C SER A 203 -12.74 29.56 1.74
N LYS A 204 -12.26 28.49 2.39
CA LYS A 204 -12.39 27.11 1.89
C LYS A 204 -13.61 26.41 2.47
N ASN A 205 -14.17 25.50 1.68
CA ASN A 205 -15.24 24.62 2.13
C ASN A 205 -14.64 23.39 2.84
N TYR A 206 -15.06 23.15 4.07
CA TYR A 206 -14.62 22.00 4.86
C TYR A 206 -15.64 20.86 4.75
N ILE A 207 -15.22 19.73 4.21
CA ILE A 207 -16.06 18.55 4.01
C ILE A 207 -15.62 17.47 4.97
N PHE A 208 -16.46 17.15 5.96
CA PHE A 208 -16.21 16.05 6.88
C PHE A 208 -16.74 14.75 6.26
N ASN A 209 -15.82 13.87 5.85
CA ASN A 209 -16.16 12.61 5.21
C ASN A 209 -16.26 11.44 6.21
N ASP A 210 -16.56 11.75 7.47
CA ASP A 210 -16.77 10.77 8.54
C ASP A 210 -18.18 10.15 8.56
N LYS A 211 -19.04 10.59 7.66
CA LYS A 211 -20.39 10.03 7.58
C LYS A 211 -20.40 8.66 6.93
N VAL A 212 -19.94 7.66 7.68
CA VAL A 212 -20.63 6.37 7.67
C VAL A 212 -22.08 6.73 8.00
N VAL A 213 -23.00 6.48 7.07
CA VAL A 213 -24.43 6.64 7.33
C VAL A 213 -24.72 5.91 8.65
N GLY A 214 -25.23 6.67 9.60
CA GLY A 214 -25.34 6.28 10.99
C GLY A 214 -25.80 4.84 11.19
N GLN A 215 -25.47 4.31 12.34
CA GLN A 215 -25.91 3.03 12.92
C GLN A 215 -27.47 2.93 13.03
N GLY A 216 -28.18 3.30 11.97
CA GLY A 216 -29.60 3.13 11.82
C GLY A 216 -29.86 1.97 10.90
N ILE A 217 -30.17 0.81 11.48
CA ILE A 217 -30.75 -0.38 10.86
C ILE A 217 -30.03 -0.71 9.53
N VAL A 218 -28.83 -1.22 9.62
CA VAL A 218 -28.24 -2.00 8.53
C VAL A 218 -29.10 -3.26 8.47
N LYS A 219 -30.12 -3.28 7.60
CA LYS A 219 -30.73 -4.55 7.19
C LYS A 219 -29.56 -5.39 6.71
N GLU A 220 -29.41 -6.57 7.27
CA GLU A 220 -28.42 -7.54 6.79
C GLU A 220 -28.47 -7.56 5.26
N PRO A 221 -27.33 -7.48 4.60
CA PRO A 221 -27.32 -7.54 3.15
C PRO A 221 -27.95 -8.88 2.75
N PHE A 222 -28.92 -8.86 1.83
CA PHE A 222 -29.55 -10.07 1.30
C PHE A 222 -28.70 -10.74 0.20
N TRP A 223 -27.40 -10.45 0.16
CA TRP A 223 -26.39 -11.12 -0.62
C TRP A 223 -25.37 -11.79 0.31
N THR A 224 -24.76 -12.84 -0.18
CA THR A 224 -23.69 -13.56 0.48
C THR A 224 -22.41 -13.49 -0.35
N MET A 225 -21.28 -13.73 0.28
CA MET A 225 -19.99 -13.74 -0.41
C MET A 225 -19.45 -15.17 -0.51
N LYS A 226 -19.13 -15.58 -1.73
CA LYS A 226 -18.34 -16.78 -1.99
C LYS A 226 -16.90 -16.60 -1.55
N LYS A 227 -16.12 -17.66 -1.62
CA LYS A 227 -14.69 -17.67 -1.34
C LYS A 227 -13.94 -16.69 -2.25
N VAL A 228 -13.27 -15.72 -1.65
CA VAL A 228 -12.34 -14.80 -2.31
C VAL A 228 -10.95 -15.44 -2.50
N PRO A 229 -10.06 -14.87 -3.31
CA PRO A 229 -8.70 -15.38 -3.46
C PRO A 229 -7.99 -15.53 -2.10
N PRO A 230 -7.16 -16.58 -1.93
CA PRO A 230 -6.47 -16.84 -0.67
C PRO A 230 -5.67 -15.65 -0.20
N GLY A 231 -5.64 -15.39 1.12
CA GLY A 231 -4.88 -14.30 1.74
C GLY A 231 -5.54 -12.93 1.73
N TYR A 232 -6.57 -12.72 0.91
CA TYR A 232 -7.34 -11.48 0.99
C TYR A 232 -8.31 -11.53 2.17
N LYS A 233 -8.24 -10.52 3.03
CA LYS A 233 -9.10 -10.33 4.19
C LYS A 233 -9.92 -9.05 4.03
N GLU A 234 -11.16 -9.06 4.46
CA GLU A 234 -11.95 -7.84 4.58
C GLU A 234 -11.34 -6.95 5.67
N ILE A 235 -11.08 -5.69 5.32
CA ILE A 235 -10.50 -4.70 6.22
C ILE A 235 -11.44 -3.53 6.50
N ASP A 236 -12.46 -3.34 5.64
CA ASP A 236 -13.44 -2.26 5.81
C ASP A 236 -14.76 -2.62 5.12
N PHE A 237 -15.89 -2.23 5.74
CA PHE A 237 -17.24 -2.34 5.19
C PHE A 237 -17.96 -1.01 5.37
N ILE A 238 -18.39 -0.42 4.25
CA ILE A 238 -18.98 0.90 4.24
C ILE A 238 -20.33 0.83 3.52
N THR A 239 -21.39 1.28 4.18
CA THR A 239 -22.70 1.48 3.54
C THR A 239 -22.94 2.97 3.33
N LYS A 240 -23.25 3.36 2.11
CA LYS A 240 -23.55 4.76 1.74
C LYS A 240 -24.89 4.84 1.06
N ARG A 241 -25.67 5.86 1.40
CA ARG A 241 -26.87 6.23 0.62
C ARG A 241 -26.45 7.06 -0.59
N ILE A 242 -26.94 6.69 -1.78
CA ILE A 242 -26.64 7.44 -3.00
C ILE A 242 -27.45 8.74 -2.95
N PRO A 243 -26.82 9.93 -3.05
CA PRO A 243 -27.51 11.22 -3.04
C PRO A 243 -28.59 11.28 -4.14
N GLY A 244 -29.78 11.80 -3.80
CA GLY A 244 -30.90 11.91 -4.73
C GLY A 244 -31.65 10.61 -5.02
N LEU A 245 -31.16 9.47 -4.53
CA LEU A 245 -31.80 8.17 -4.68
C LEU A 245 -31.94 7.51 -3.32
N ASN A 246 -33.07 6.88 -3.03
CA ASN A 246 -33.23 6.09 -1.79
C ASN A 246 -32.61 4.70 -1.92
N ILE A 247 -31.36 4.66 -2.39
CA ILE A 247 -30.63 3.44 -2.70
C ILE A 247 -29.39 3.35 -1.80
N LEU A 248 -29.17 2.18 -1.16
CA LEU A 248 -27.97 1.87 -0.43
C LEU A 248 -26.92 1.25 -1.37
N SER A 249 -25.71 1.74 -1.31
CA SER A 249 -24.53 1.14 -1.93
C SER A 249 -23.62 0.60 -0.86
N HIS A 250 -23.18 -0.63 -1.02
CA HIS A 250 -22.23 -1.28 -0.15
C HIS A 250 -20.84 -1.26 -0.79
N GLN A 251 -19.83 -0.96 0.00
CA GLN A 251 -18.42 -1.05 -0.38
C GLN A 251 -17.71 -1.91 0.64
N LEU A 252 -17.14 -3.02 0.18
CA LEU A 252 -16.22 -3.84 0.95
C LEU A 252 -14.81 -3.55 0.47
N VAL A 253 -13.85 -3.51 1.38
CA VAL A 253 -12.44 -3.34 1.04
C VAL A 253 -11.68 -4.55 1.54
N PHE A 254 -10.93 -5.18 0.65
CA PHE A 254 -10.08 -6.33 0.93
C PHE A 254 -8.63 -5.98 0.74
N SER A 255 -7.75 -6.64 1.50
CA SER A 255 -6.31 -6.54 1.33
C SER A 255 -5.63 -7.87 1.61
N ASP A 256 -4.52 -8.12 0.92
CA ASP A 256 -3.58 -9.20 1.20
C ASP A 256 -2.34 -8.73 1.99
N GLY A 257 -2.35 -7.46 2.42
CA GLY A 257 -1.26 -6.79 3.10
C GLY A 257 -0.45 -5.81 2.22
N LEU A 258 -0.41 -6.02 0.89
CA LEU A 258 0.29 -5.13 -0.06
C LEU A 258 -0.66 -4.47 -1.06
N SER A 259 -1.64 -5.21 -1.53
CA SER A 259 -2.63 -4.74 -2.50
C SER A 259 -4.02 -4.59 -1.89
N TYR A 260 -4.89 -3.84 -2.59
CA TYR A 260 -6.25 -3.56 -2.14
C TYR A 260 -7.25 -3.76 -3.27
N VAL A 261 -8.42 -4.30 -2.90
CA VAL A 261 -9.60 -4.42 -3.78
C VAL A 261 -10.80 -3.82 -3.08
N SER A 262 -11.46 -2.87 -3.74
CA SER A 262 -12.76 -2.35 -3.33
C SER A 262 -13.85 -3.02 -4.16
N LEU A 263 -14.80 -3.65 -3.50
CA LEU A 263 -15.96 -4.28 -4.11
C LEU A 263 -17.20 -3.43 -3.81
N PHE A 264 -17.81 -2.90 -4.88
CA PHE A 264 -19.02 -2.08 -4.80
C PHE A 264 -20.22 -2.89 -5.23
N ILE A 265 -21.30 -2.85 -4.43
CA ILE A 265 -22.56 -3.53 -4.69
C ILE A 265 -23.67 -2.51 -4.54
N LYS A 266 -24.42 -2.27 -5.60
CA LYS A 266 -25.56 -1.34 -5.58
C LYS A 266 -26.69 -1.84 -6.48
N PRO A 267 -27.96 -1.69 -6.09
CA PRO A 267 -29.06 -1.94 -6.99
C PRO A 267 -29.04 -0.95 -8.17
N ILE A 268 -29.52 -1.39 -9.32
CA ILE A 268 -29.66 -0.53 -10.51
C ILE A 268 -31.04 0.14 -10.47
N ALA A 269 -31.04 1.47 -10.59
CA ALA A 269 -32.29 2.22 -10.67
C ALA A 269 -33.03 1.90 -11.98
N ARG A 270 -34.36 2.01 -11.94
CA ARG A 270 -35.22 1.78 -13.11
C ARG A 270 -34.80 2.70 -14.27
N GLY A 271 -34.57 2.12 -15.45
CA GLY A 271 -34.12 2.85 -16.64
C GLY A 271 -32.61 3.09 -16.74
N GLN A 272 -31.85 2.74 -15.71
CA GLN A 272 -30.38 2.83 -15.74
C GLN A 272 -29.80 1.57 -16.40
N LYS A 273 -28.89 1.76 -17.38
CA LYS A 273 -28.17 0.64 -18.00
C LYS A 273 -27.03 0.17 -17.08
N PRO A 274 -26.88 -1.13 -16.84
CA PRO A 274 -25.75 -1.65 -16.09
C PRO A 274 -24.43 -1.48 -16.85
N LYS A 275 -23.35 -1.28 -16.12
CA LYS A 275 -21.98 -1.33 -16.65
C LYS A 275 -21.48 -2.76 -16.54
N VAL A 276 -21.01 -3.34 -17.65
CA VAL A 276 -20.48 -4.72 -17.69
C VAL A 276 -19.18 -4.69 -18.47
N GLY A 277 -18.21 -5.47 -18.03
CA GLY A 277 -16.91 -5.61 -18.71
C GLY A 277 -15.73 -5.33 -17.80
N GLN A 278 -14.59 -5.20 -18.43
CA GLN A 278 -13.29 -5.03 -17.78
C GLN A 278 -12.58 -3.81 -18.34
N LEU A 279 -11.87 -3.09 -17.48
CA LEU A 279 -11.05 -1.96 -17.86
C LEU A 279 -9.73 -2.05 -17.11
N ASN A 280 -8.62 -2.03 -17.86
CA ASN A 280 -7.28 -1.93 -17.30
C ASN A 280 -6.84 -0.46 -17.32
N LEU A 281 -6.40 0.03 -16.17
CA LEU A 281 -5.85 1.36 -15.97
C LEU A 281 -4.46 1.24 -15.31
N GLY A 282 -3.54 0.53 -15.98
CA GLY A 282 -2.21 0.24 -15.48
C GLY A 282 -2.23 -0.76 -14.31
N VAL A 283 -1.79 -0.34 -13.12
CA VAL A 283 -1.81 -1.19 -11.92
C VAL A 283 -3.24 -1.49 -11.46
N ASN A 284 -4.21 -0.61 -11.76
CA ASN A 284 -5.60 -0.78 -11.35
C ASN A 284 -6.42 -1.49 -12.42
N ASN A 285 -7.16 -2.51 -12.02
CA ASN A 285 -8.18 -3.15 -12.82
C ASN A 285 -9.57 -2.87 -12.27
N ILE A 286 -10.53 -2.73 -13.18
CA ILE A 286 -11.94 -2.58 -12.90
C ILE A 286 -12.68 -3.71 -13.59
N CYS A 287 -13.42 -4.51 -12.82
CA CYS A 287 -14.26 -5.58 -13.33
C CYS A 287 -15.69 -5.33 -12.88
N ALA A 288 -16.60 -5.18 -13.83
CA ALA A 288 -17.98 -4.84 -13.58
C ALA A 288 -18.92 -5.88 -14.17
N ARG A 289 -19.89 -6.33 -13.39
CA ARG A 289 -20.97 -7.20 -13.86
C ARG A 289 -22.32 -6.76 -13.33
N TYR A 290 -23.36 -7.19 -14.04
CA TYR A 290 -24.73 -7.09 -13.59
C TYR A 290 -25.20 -8.49 -13.17
N TYR A 291 -25.80 -8.57 -12.00
CA TYR A 291 -26.35 -9.84 -11.49
C TYR A 291 -27.53 -9.55 -10.57
N ASN A 292 -28.66 -10.23 -10.82
CA ASN A 292 -29.88 -10.17 -10.02
C ASN A 292 -30.37 -8.75 -9.65
N GLY A 293 -30.37 -7.82 -10.60
CA GLY A 293 -30.80 -6.42 -10.36
C GLY A 293 -29.72 -5.51 -9.78
N TYR A 294 -28.49 -6.02 -9.56
CA TYR A 294 -27.38 -5.30 -8.95
C TYR A 294 -26.22 -5.06 -9.91
N GLN A 295 -25.63 -3.89 -9.79
CA GLN A 295 -24.31 -3.59 -10.30
C GLN A 295 -23.29 -4.04 -9.28
N ILE A 296 -22.41 -4.94 -9.65
CA ILE A 296 -21.26 -5.39 -8.85
C ILE A 296 -20.01 -4.90 -9.59
N MET A 297 -19.10 -4.23 -8.87
CA MET A 297 -17.88 -3.68 -9.46
C MET A 297 -16.71 -3.85 -8.50
N ALA A 298 -15.71 -4.60 -8.92
CA ALA A 298 -14.42 -4.71 -8.23
C ALA A 298 -13.44 -3.71 -8.84
N VAL A 299 -12.69 -3.02 -7.98
CA VAL A 299 -11.65 -2.05 -8.37
C VAL A 299 -10.45 -2.26 -7.48
N GLY A 300 -9.26 -2.44 -8.05
CA GLY A 300 -8.07 -2.62 -7.22
C GLY A 300 -6.76 -2.67 -7.99
N SER A 301 -5.67 -2.46 -7.24
CA SER A 301 -4.30 -2.63 -7.72
C SER A 301 -3.90 -4.11 -7.67
N VAL A 302 -4.59 -4.92 -8.46
CA VAL A 302 -4.47 -6.39 -8.48
C VAL A 302 -4.58 -6.90 -9.92
N PRO A 303 -4.06 -8.10 -10.23
CA PRO A 303 -4.25 -8.71 -11.54
C PRO A 303 -5.72 -8.83 -11.94
N LEU A 304 -5.98 -8.83 -13.25
CA LEU A 304 -7.33 -8.95 -13.80
C LEU A 304 -8.05 -10.23 -13.30
N THR A 305 -7.29 -11.31 -13.13
CA THR A 305 -7.78 -12.59 -12.56
C THR A 305 -8.39 -12.38 -11.17
N THR A 306 -7.73 -11.60 -10.31
CA THR A 306 -8.19 -11.27 -8.96
C THR A 306 -9.40 -10.36 -9.00
N CYS A 307 -9.35 -9.32 -9.84
CA CYS A 307 -10.45 -8.39 -10.04
C CYS A 307 -11.74 -9.13 -10.45
N ASN A 308 -11.64 -10.05 -11.40
CA ASN A 308 -12.76 -10.90 -11.84
C ASN A 308 -13.30 -11.77 -10.70
N LYS A 309 -12.42 -12.46 -9.96
CA LYS A 309 -12.82 -13.32 -8.83
C LYS A 309 -13.63 -12.55 -7.79
N PHE A 310 -13.21 -11.30 -7.49
CA PHE A 310 -13.97 -10.45 -6.57
C PHE A 310 -15.32 -10.03 -7.14
N SER A 311 -15.39 -9.63 -8.42
CA SER A 311 -16.67 -9.25 -9.03
C SER A 311 -17.67 -10.44 -9.09
N GLU A 312 -17.15 -11.66 -9.18
CA GLU A 312 -17.93 -12.90 -9.24
C GLU A 312 -18.29 -13.48 -7.87
N SER A 313 -17.71 -12.95 -6.78
CA SER A 313 -17.85 -13.52 -5.44
C SER A 313 -19.22 -13.29 -4.78
N ILE A 314 -20.08 -12.42 -5.32
CA ILE A 314 -21.38 -12.08 -4.73
C ILE A 314 -22.48 -12.97 -5.30
N GLU A 315 -23.30 -13.51 -4.39
CA GLU A 315 -24.53 -14.29 -4.64
C GLU A 315 -25.72 -13.71 -3.87
N PHE A 316 -26.93 -13.86 -4.46
CA PHE A 316 -28.20 -13.38 -3.90
C PHE A 316 -29.14 -14.54 -3.62
#